data_8ff108f24fcbcdf9d86e3ddae8554818
#
_entry.id   8ff108f24fcbcdf9d86e3ddae8554818
#
_cell.length_a   1.000
_cell.length_b   1.000
_cell.length_c   1.000
_cell.angle_alpha   90.00
_cell.angle_beta   90.00
_cell.angle_gamma   90.00
#
_symmetry.space_group_name_H-M   'P 1'
#
loop_
_entity.id
_entity.type
_entity.pdbx_description
1 polymer ?
#
loop_
_entity_poly.entity_id
_entity_poly.type
_entity_poly.pdbx_seq_one_letter_code
_entity_poly.pdbx_strand_id
1 'polypeptide(L)'
;MGYRDFLRITSVALVMLSVACATDDAAHEVIPDPGTYRNGKVGIDVMRNGGNAVDAAVATFYALAVVLPSAGNIGGGGFMVIRTPDGESFAIDFREQAPGRAYRDMFLDENGDFAQDLTRVGALAAGVPGSVAGTLHALELHGTMNREEVIRPAIGLARDGWVLNQDMGGERFAQFPSSQAVFNKLDGTRYLTGEVWAQPDLAETLGAIAEEGRSGFYGGWVADRIVETMEAHGGLISHEDLRGYEVKERVPLQGSYRGYDIVSMPPVSSGGITLIGALNILERYDLAGMEQGQGATLHLMAEAMRRSFADRNWYLA
;
A
#
# COMPACT_ATOMS: atom_id res chain seq x y z
N MET A 1 26.86 -0.85 -4.88
CA MET A 1 25.53 -0.28 -5.16
C MET A 1 25.68 0.76 -6.26
N GLY A 2 25.15 0.53 -7.44
CA GLY A 2 25.39 1.37 -8.61
C GLY A 2 24.45 2.58 -8.67
N TYR A 3 24.90 3.63 -9.33
CA TYR A 3 24.19 4.92 -9.56
C TYR A 3 22.74 4.76 -10.08
N ARG A 4 22.40 3.64 -10.69
CA ARG A 4 21.05 3.29 -11.17
C ARG A 4 20.06 2.96 -10.05
N ASP A 5 20.51 2.46 -8.92
CA ASP A 5 19.65 2.11 -7.79
C ASP A 5 19.28 3.36 -6.97
N PHE A 6 20.17 4.36 -6.95
CA PHE A 6 19.92 5.66 -6.30
C PHE A 6 18.81 6.46 -7.01
N LEU A 7 18.76 6.43 -8.34
CA LEU A 7 17.72 7.10 -9.14
C LEU A 7 16.31 6.48 -8.98
N ARG A 8 16.21 5.18 -8.67
CA ARG A 8 14.91 4.52 -8.44
C ARG A 8 14.32 4.87 -7.07
N ILE A 9 15.14 5.08 -6.06
CA ILE A 9 14.70 5.46 -4.70
C ILE A 9 14.25 6.93 -4.69
N THR A 10 14.91 7.81 -5.44
CA THR A 10 14.53 9.23 -5.53
C THR A 10 13.24 9.47 -6.28
N SER A 11 12.87 8.63 -7.26
CA SER A 11 11.62 8.76 -8.00
C SER A 11 10.37 8.50 -7.15
N VAL A 12 10.44 7.59 -6.18
CA VAL A 12 9.30 7.28 -5.28
C VAL A 12 9.12 8.38 -4.23
N ALA A 13 10.19 8.98 -3.73
CA ALA A 13 10.11 10.09 -2.78
C ALA A 13 9.62 11.40 -3.42
N LEU A 14 9.93 11.62 -4.70
CA LEU A 14 9.56 12.86 -5.40
C LEU A 14 8.07 12.89 -5.80
N VAL A 15 7.44 11.74 -6.04
CA VAL A 15 6.00 11.65 -6.37
C VAL A 15 5.12 11.97 -5.16
N MET A 16 5.59 11.73 -3.94
CA MET A 16 4.81 12.07 -2.74
C MET A 16 4.89 13.54 -2.32
N LEU A 17 5.91 14.29 -2.75
CA LEU A 17 6.01 15.73 -2.45
C LEU A 17 5.20 16.61 -3.41
N SER A 18 4.75 16.11 -4.55
CA SER A 18 4.01 16.89 -5.54
C SER A 18 2.49 16.97 -5.29
N VAL A 19 1.96 16.26 -4.29
CA VAL A 19 0.52 16.22 -3.99
C VAL A 19 0.08 17.26 -2.94
N ALA A 20 1.00 17.94 -2.27
CA ALA A 20 0.71 18.76 -1.08
C ALA A 20 0.63 20.28 -1.29
N CYS A 21 0.71 20.80 -2.51
CA CYS A 21 0.59 22.24 -2.77
C CYS A 21 -0.30 22.53 -3.98
N ALA A 22 -1.61 22.55 -3.78
CA ALA A 22 -2.53 23.26 -4.67
C ALA A 22 -3.60 23.93 -3.83
N THR A 23 -3.38 25.18 -3.50
CA THR A 23 -4.44 26.14 -3.17
C THR A 23 -4.66 27.01 -4.40
N ASP A 24 -5.93 27.22 -4.68
CA ASP A 24 -6.59 28.26 -5.48
C ASP A 24 -6.90 28.00 -6.96
N ASP A 25 -8.21 28.04 -7.17
CA ASP A 25 -9.01 28.51 -8.30
C ASP A 25 -8.30 28.71 -9.66
N ALA A 26 -8.10 27.62 -10.33
CA ALA A 26 -8.23 27.57 -11.79
C ALA A 26 -8.86 26.21 -12.11
N ALA A 27 -10.04 26.24 -12.70
CA ALA A 27 -10.65 25.05 -13.30
C ALA A 27 -9.69 24.48 -14.34
N HIS A 28 -8.78 23.64 -13.92
CA HIS A 28 -8.01 22.84 -14.84
C HIS A 28 -8.98 21.85 -15.49
N GLU A 29 -9.23 22.07 -16.76
CA GLU A 29 -9.89 21.13 -17.63
C GLU A 29 -9.05 19.84 -17.61
N VAL A 30 -9.50 18.89 -16.79
CA VAL A 30 -8.84 17.61 -16.61
C VAL A 30 -9.10 16.79 -17.88
N ILE A 31 -8.09 16.67 -18.72
CA ILE A 31 -8.14 15.78 -19.89
C ILE A 31 -8.25 14.34 -19.35
N PRO A 32 -9.35 13.62 -19.61
CA PRO A 32 -9.53 12.28 -19.09
C PRO A 32 -8.57 11.31 -19.80
N ASP A 33 -7.60 10.79 -19.08
CA ASP A 33 -6.89 9.57 -19.50
C ASP A 33 -7.77 8.36 -19.17
N PRO A 34 -8.19 7.55 -20.17
CA PRO A 34 -9.19 6.49 -19.99
C PRO A 34 -8.76 5.37 -19.03
N GLY A 35 -7.47 5.24 -18.72
CA GLY A 35 -6.95 4.15 -17.89
C GLY A 35 -6.72 4.49 -16.40
N THR A 36 -6.19 5.67 -16.12
CA THR A 36 -5.72 6.06 -14.77
C THR A 36 -6.85 6.58 -13.88
N TYR A 37 -7.97 7.01 -14.45
CA TYR A 37 -9.08 7.67 -13.75
C TYR A 37 -10.06 6.74 -13.05
N ARG A 38 -10.09 5.45 -13.37
CA ARG A 38 -11.12 4.56 -12.79
C ARG A 38 -10.97 4.38 -11.28
N ASN A 39 -9.76 4.45 -10.75
CA ASN A 39 -9.48 4.21 -9.32
C ASN A 39 -9.80 5.45 -8.47
N GLY A 40 -9.34 6.63 -8.87
CA GLY A 40 -9.72 7.89 -8.24
C GLY A 40 -11.21 8.18 -8.36
N LYS A 41 -11.86 7.71 -9.43
CA LYS A 41 -13.31 7.82 -9.60
C LYS A 41 -14.09 7.09 -8.50
N VAL A 42 -13.65 5.92 -8.03
CA VAL A 42 -14.34 5.18 -6.97
C VAL A 42 -14.41 6.02 -5.70
N GLY A 43 -13.29 6.60 -5.24
CA GLY A 43 -13.28 7.47 -4.05
C GLY A 43 -14.12 8.73 -4.23
N ILE A 44 -14.06 9.37 -5.42
CA ILE A 44 -14.89 10.55 -5.75
C ILE A 44 -16.39 10.19 -5.72
N ASP A 45 -16.77 9.06 -6.30
CA ASP A 45 -18.16 8.61 -6.33
C ASP A 45 -18.68 8.28 -4.93
N VAL A 46 -17.84 7.69 -4.06
CA VAL A 46 -18.16 7.46 -2.65
C VAL A 46 -18.44 8.79 -1.94
N MET A 47 -17.58 9.80 -2.11
CA MET A 47 -17.81 11.12 -1.51
C MET A 47 -19.06 11.80 -2.08
N ARG A 48 -19.35 11.70 -3.38
CA ARG A 48 -20.57 12.22 -3.99
C ARG A 48 -21.84 11.57 -3.47
N ASN A 49 -21.73 10.32 -3.04
CA ASN A 49 -22.83 9.55 -2.46
C ASN A 49 -22.95 9.73 -0.93
N GLY A 50 -22.23 10.69 -0.36
CA GLY A 50 -22.34 11.06 1.05
C GLY A 50 -21.33 10.43 1.99
N GLY A 51 -20.39 9.62 1.47
CA GLY A 51 -19.28 9.09 2.25
C GLY A 51 -18.26 10.18 2.60
N ASN A 52 -17.52 9.97 3.67
CA ASN A 52 -16.42 10.83 4.08
C ASN A 52 -15.08 10.43 3.44
N ALA A 53 -13.99 11.10 3.82
CA ALA A 53 -12.65 10.83 3.29
C ALA A 53 -12.14 9.41 3.61
N VAL A 54 -12.53 8.84 4.76
CA VAL A 54 -12.14 7.47 5.15
C VAL A 54 -12.87 6.45 4.30
N ASP A 55 -14.18 6.61 4.09
CA ASP A 55 -14.96 5.76 3.18
C ASP A 55 -14.36 5.76 1.77
N ALA A 56 -14.03 6.95 1.26
CA ALA A 56 -13.42 7.13 -0.05
C ALA A 56 -12.03 6.49 -0.15
N ALA A 57 -11.20 6.64 0.88
CA ALA A 57 -9.86 6.04 0.94
C ALA A 57 -9.94 4.51 0.94
N VAL A 58 -10.83 3.92 1.74
CA VAL A 58 -11.00 2.47 1.83
C VAL A 58 -11.59 1.92 0.54
N ALA A 59 -12.59 2.56 -0.06
CA ALA A 59 -13.13 2.16 -1.37
C ALA A 59 -12.07 2.18 -2.47
N THR A 60 -11.24 3.24 -2.48
CA THR A 60 -10.12 3.37 -3.41
C THR A 60 -9.07 2.28 -3.16
N PHE A 61 -8.77 1.95 -1.90
CA PHE A 61 -7.85 0.88 -1.54
C PHE A 61 -8.27 -0.47 -2.12
N TYR A 62 -9.54 -0.87 -1.94
CA TYR A 62 -10.05 -2.12 -2.50
C TYR A 62 -10.11 -2.08 -4.04
N ALA A 63 -10.45 -0.95 -4.63
CA ALA A 63 -10.40 -0.80 -6.09
C ALA A 63 -8.97 -0.94 -6.63
N LEU A 64 -7.96 -0.37 -5.94
CA LEU A 64 -6.54 -0.52 -6.30
C LEU A 64 -6.06 -1.97 -6.17
N ALA A 65 -6.57 -2.74 -5.20
CA ALA A 65 -6.26 -4.16 -5.09
C ALA A 65 -6.69 -4.96 -6.34
N VAL A 66 -7.70 -4.48 -7.06
CA VAL A 66 -8.17 -5.09 -8.33
C VAL A 66 -7.37 -4.57 -9.54
N VAL A 67 -7.21 -3.24 -9.65
CA VAL A 67 -6.76 -2.62 -10.90
C VAL A 67 -5.29 -2.19 -10.90
N LEU A 68 -4.60 -2.34 -9.78
CA LEU A 68 -3.16 -2.09 -9.65
C LEU A 68 -2.45 -3.26 -8.93
N PRO A 69 -2.51 -4.48 -9.46
CA PRO A 69 -2.02 -5.69 -8.77
C PRO A 69 -0.50 -5.70 -8.53
N SER A 70 0.23 -4.75 -9.13
CA SER A 70 1.67 -4.56 -8.87
C SER A 70 1.97 -3.88 -7.54
N ALA A 71 0.99 -3.22 -6.92
CA ALA A 71 1.15 -2.46 -5.68
C ALA A 71 -0.07 -2.52 -4.77
N GLY A 72 -1.30 -2.52 -5.30
CA GLY A 72 -2.54 -2.68 -4.54
C GLY A 72 -2.80 -4.17 -4.25
N ASN A 73 -3.18 -4.49 -3.02
CA ASN A 73 -3.47 -5.87 -2.64
C ASN A 73 -4.26 -5.95 -1.33
N ILE A 74 -4.89 -7.09 -1.07
CA ILE A 74 -5.53 -7.42 0.21
C ILE A 74 -4.68 -8.36 1.07
N GLY A 75 -3.61 -8.93 0.49
CA GLY A 75 -2.69 -9.86 1.15
C GLY A 75 -1.44 -9.22 1.76
N GLY A 76 -1.40 -7.90 1.84
CA GLY A 76 -0.30 -7.12 2.40
C GLY A 76 -0.70 -6.36 3.66
N GLY A 77 -0.12 -5.19 3.83
CA GLY A 77 -0.39 -4.31 4.96
C GLY A 77 -0.14 -2.85 4.61
N GLY A 78 -0.20 -2.00 5.63
CA GLY A 78 0.00 -0.57 5.41
C GLY A 78 -0.20 0.26 6.66
N PHE A 79 -0.36 1.56 6.42
CA PHE A 79 -0.60 2.57 7.44
C PHE A 79 -1.67 3.54 6.96
N MET A 80 -2.43 4.08 7.90
CA MET A 80 -3.36 5.17 7.62
C MET A 80 -3.17 6.27 8.66
N VAL A 81 -3.04 7.51 8.21
CA VAL A 81 -3.05 8.71 9.07
C VAL A 81 -4.31 9.48 8.72
N ILE A 82 -5.12 9.74 9.74
CA ILE A 82 -6.43 10.40 9.61
C ILE A 82 -6.37 11.71 10.39
N ARG A 83 -6.86 12.80 9.80
CA ARG A 83 -7.14 14.05 10.50
C ARG A 83 -8.63 14.36 10.33
N THR A 84 -9.30 14.53 11.45
CA THR A 84 -10.73 14.84 11.51
C THR A 84 -10.98 16.36 11.42
N PRO A 85 -12.19 16.79 11.07
CA PRO A 85 -12.52 18.22 10.94
C PRO A 85 -12.35 19.03 12.23
N ASP A 86 -12.48 18.40 13.40
CA ASP A 86 -12.23 18.99 14.73
C ASP A 86 -10.74 19.10 15.08
N GLY A 87 -9.85 18.58 14.20
CA GLY A 87 -8.42 18.72 14.32
C GLY A 87 -7.72 17.58 15.06
N GLU A 88 -8.44 16.56 15.50
CA GLU A 88 -7.82 15.34 16.04
C GLU A 88 -7.09 14.55 14.94
N SER A 89 -6.09 13.80 15.33
CA SER A 89 -5.29 13.01 14.39
C SER A 89 -5.06 11.61 14.93
N PHE A 90 -5.18 10.62 14.05
CA PHE A 90 -5.07 9.21 14.36
C PHE A 90 -4.08 8.54 13.41
N ALA A 91 -3.39 7.52 13.90
CA ALA A 91 -2.50 6.70 13.09
C ALA A 91 -2.84 5.22 13.31
N ILE A 92 -3.18 4.54 12.23
CA ILE A 92 -3.56 3.12 12.23
C ILE A 92 -2.42 2.35 11.55
N ASP A 93 -1.84 1.40 12.28
CA ASP A 93 -0.79 0.51 11.82
C ASP A 93 -1.39 -0.89 11.60
N PHE A 94 -1.51 -1.24 10.33
CA PHE A 94 -1.95 -2.56 9.88
C PHE A 94 -0.90 -3.23 8.99
N ARG A 95 0.36 -2.99 9.32
CA ARG A 95 1.48 -3.64 8.65
C ARG A 95 1.43 -5.15 8.86
N GLU A 96 2.03 -5.89 7.93
CA GLU A 96 2.19 -7.34 8.04
C GLU A 96 2.94 -7.71 9.33
N GLN A 97 2.56 -8.84 9.89
CA GLN A 97 3.23 -9.41 11.07
C GLN A 97 3.97 -10.68 10.69
N ALA A 98 5.06 -10.96 11.39
CA ALA A 98 5.74 -12.22 11.23
C ALA A 98 4.83 -13.36 11.72
N PRO A 99 4.72 -14.49 10.99
CA PRO A 99 4.02 -15.67 11.47
C PRO A 99 4.62 -16.19 12.78
N GLY A 100 3.81 -16.77 13.66
CA GLY A 100 4.27 -17.29 14.95
C GLY A 100 5.35 -18.38 14.84
N ARG A 101 5.41 -19.06 13.70
CA ARG A 101 6.44 -20.06 13.38
C ARG A 101 7.72 -19.47 12.77
N ALA A 102 7.81 -18.15 12.55
CA ALA A 102 9.01 -17.51 12.04
C ALA A 102 10.19 -17.69 13.01
N TYR A 103 11.38 -17.93 12.46
CA TYR A 103 12.59 -18.12 13.24
C TYR A 103 13.75 -17.31 12.63
N ARG A 104 14.78 -17.07 13.46
CA ARG A 104 15.88 -16.14 13.14
C ARG A 104 16.56 -16.44 11.82
N ASP A 105 16.84 -17.71 11.54
CA ASP A 105 17.71 -18.12 10.45
C ASP A 105 16.90 -18.62 9.22
N MET A 106 15.60 -18.31 9.16
CA MET A 106 14.70 -18.79 8.11
C MET A 106 15.06 -18.35 6.67
N PHE A 107 15.91 -17.36 6.54
CA PHE A 107 16.39 -16.84 5.26
C PHE A 107 17.88 -17.09 5.01
N LEU A 108 18.48 -18.04 5.74
CA LEU A 108 19.82 -18.51 5.46
C LEU A 108 19.77 -19.77 4.59
N ASP A 109 20.78 -19.92 3.73
CA ASP A 109 20.99 -21.17 2.98
C ASP A 109 21.67 -22.25 3.83
N GLU A 110 21.98 -23.39 3.22
CA GLU A 110 22.62 -24.52 3.88
C GLU A 110 24.06 -24.24 4.38
N ASN A 111 24.68 -23.16 3.87
CA ASN A 111 26.02 -22.73 4.30
C ASN A 111 25.94 -21.67 5.42
N GLY A 112 24.73 -21.22 5.78
CA GLY A 112 24.48 -20.13 6.73
C GLY A 112 24.60 -18.74 6.10
N ASP A 113 24.67 -18.64 4.77
CA ASP A 113 24.71 -17.37 4.06
C ASP A 113 23.30 -16.84 3.77
N PHE A 114 23.16 -15.52 3.71
CA PHE A 114 21.86 -14.88 3.43
C PHE A 114 21.37 -15.17 2.01
N ALA A 115 20.27 -15.92 1.90
CA ALA A 115 19.61 -16.28 0.65
C ALA A 115 18.53 -15.23 0.27
N GLN A 116 18.92 -14.21 -0.47
CA GLN A 116 18.05 -13.08 -0.82
C GLN A 116 16.75 -13.51 -1.51
N ASP A 117 16.77 -14.55 -2.33
CA ASP A 117 15.59 -15.02 -3.05
C ASP A 117 14.50 -15.56 -2.11
N LEU A 118 14.88 -16.17 -0.98
CA LEU A 118 13.93 -16.65 0.02
C LEU A 118 13.12 -15.51 0.66
N THR A 119 13.63 -14.29 0.65
CA THR A 119 12.93 -13.11 1.19
C THR A 119 12.02 -12.42 0.17
N ARG A 120 12.01 -12.87 -1.09
CA ARG A 120 11.31 -12.19 -2.19
C ARG A 120 10.35 -13.08 -2.95
N VAL A 121 10.61 -14.39 -2.98
CA VAL A 121 9.90 -15.32 -3.86
C VAL A 121 9.43 -16.52 -3.05
N GLY A 122 8.16 -16.86 -3.21
CA GLY A 122 7.54 -18.03 -2.60
C GLY A 122 6.85 -17.74 -1.24
N ALA A 123 6.23 -18.77 -0.71
CA ALA A 123 5.36 -18.67 0.46
C ALA A 123 6.10 -18.33 1.77
N LEU A 124 7.40 -18.65 1.86
CA LEU A 124 8.23 -18.34 3.03
C LEU A 124 8.42 -16.83 3.24
N ALA A 125 8.39 -16.06 2.13
CA ALA A 125 8.53 -14.60 2.17
C ALA A 125 7.29 -13.85 2.66
N ALA A 126 6.14 -14.54 2.80
CA ALA A 126 4.86 -13.91 3.14
C ALA A 126 4.74 -13.64 4.64
N GLY A 127 4.31 -12.41 4.98
CA GLY A 127 3.86 -12.03 6.32
C GLY A 127 2.36 -12.18 6.48
N VAL A 128 1.89 -12.26 7.72
CA VAL A 128 0.46 -12.29 8.05
C VAL A 128 -0.17 -10.97 7.60
N PRO A 129 -1.16 -10.99 6.70
CA PRO A 129 -1.68 -9.78 6.09
C PRO A 129 -2.51 -8.92 7.04
N GLY A 130 -2.36 -7.61 6.93
CA GLY A 130 -3.07 -6.63 7.77
C GLY A 130 -4.07 -5.75 7.02
N SER A 131 -3.99 -5.70 5.69
CA SER A 131 -4.75 -4.77 4.84
C SER A 131 -6.25 -4.78 5.12
N VAL A 132 -6.87 -5.96 5.17
CA VAL A 132 -8.32 -6.11 5.40
C VAL A 132 -8.68 -5.67 6.81
N ALA A 133 -7.92 -6.10 7.83
CA ALA A 133 -8.19 -5.70 9.22
C ALA A 133 -8.07 -4.18 9.39
N GLY A 134 -7.03 -3.57 8.84
CA GLY A 134 -6.78 -2.14 8.98
C GLY A 134 -7.81 -1.27 8.29
N THR A 135 -8.22 -1.64 7.07
CA THR A 135 -9.23 -0.89 6.32
C THR A 135 -10.61 -1.02 6.96
N LEU A 136 -10.99 -2.20 7.44
CA LEU A 136 -12.25 -2.39 8.17
C LEU A 136 -12.24 -1.64 9.51
N HIS A 137 -11.12 -1.66 10.24
CA HIS A 137 -10.96 -0.91 11.49
C HIS A 137 -11.10 0.60 11.27
N ALA A 138 -10.49 1.13 10.21
CA ALA A 138 -10.63 2.54 9.84
C ALA A 138 -12.09 2.91 9.51
N LEU A 139 -12.81 2.06 8.78
CA LEU A 139 -14.23 2.26 8.49
C LEU A 139 -15.09 2.25 9.75
N GLU A 140 -14.84 1.31 10.65
CA GLU A 140 -15.60 1.16 11.90
C GLU A 140 -15.46 2.38 12.80
N LEU A 141 -14.26 2.94 12.91
CA LEU A 141 -13.98 4.06 13.80
C LEU A 141 -14.29 5.43 13.19
N HIS A 142 -14.06 5.60 11.89
CA HIS A 142 -14.05 6.91 11.25
C HIS A 142 -14.87 6.99 9.97
N GLY A 143 -15.39 5.87 9.46
CA GLY A 143 -16.28 5.84 8.29
C GLY A 143 -17.71 6.26 8.63
N THR A 144 -18.48 6.55 7.60
CA THR A 144 -19.91 6.90 7.69
C THR A 144 -20.80 5.99 6.84
N MET A 145 -20.20 5.21 5.93
CA MET A 145 -20.88 4.24 5.08
C MET A 145 -20.66 2.82 5.61
N ASN A 146 -21.58 1.91 5.26
CA ASN A 146 -21.37 0.51 5.57
C ASN A 146 -20.32 -0.14 4.65
N ARG A 147 -19.65 -1.19 5.12
CA ARG A 147 -18.55 -1.84 4.38
C ARG A 147 -18.99 -2.42 3.03
N GLU A 148 -20.22 -2.91 2.94
CA GLU A 148 -20.75 -3.48 1.69
C GLU A 148 -20.84 -2.42 0.59
N GLU A 149 -21.30 -1.22 0.91
CA GLU A 149 -21.36 -0.09 -0.03
C GLU A 149 -19.98 0.36 -0.46
N VAL A 150 -19.03 0.40 0.48
CA VAL A 150 -17.65 0.82 0.24
C VAL A 150 -16.88 -0.19 -0.61
N ILE A 151 -17.08 -1.49 -0.41
CA ILE A 151 -16.35 -2.56 -1.14
C ILE A 151 -17.00 -2.91 -2.47
N ARG A 152 -18.31 -2.71 -2.63
CA ARG A 152 -19.08 -3.06 -3.82
C ARG A 152 -18.48 -2.64 -5.16
N PRO A 153 -17.92 -1.41 -5.32
CA PRO A 153 -17.28 -1.01 -6.58
C PRO A 153 -16.10 -1.91 -6.95
N ALA A 154 -15.29 -2.32 -5.99
CA ALA A 154 -14.17 -3.23 -6.22
C ALA A 154 -14.63 -4.64 -6.61
N ILE A 155 -15.69 -5.14 -5.99
CA ILE A 155 -16.32 -6.43 -6.38
C ILE A 155 -16.75 -6.37 -7.85
N GLY A 156 -17.41 -5.29 -8.27
CA GLY A 156 -17.82 -5.11 -9.68
C GLY A 156 -16.63 -5.08 -10.64
N LEU A 157 -15.57 -4.33 -10.30
CA LEU A 157 -14.35 -4.27 -11.10
C LEU A 157 -13.66 -5.65 -11.22
N ALA A 158 -13.63 -6.41 -10.14
CA ALA A 158 -13.01 -7.75 -10.16
C ALA A 158 -13.85 -8.76 -10.96
N ARG A 159 -15.18 -8.76 -10.77
CA ARG A 159 -16.11 -9.69 -11.41
C ARG A 159 -16.27 -9.42 -12.90
N ASP A 160 -16.57 -8.17 -13.25
CA ASP A 160 -16.94 -7.78 -14.61
C ASP A 160 -15.69 -7.45 -15.47
N GLY A 161 -14.53 -7.31 -14.81
CA GLY A 161 -13.27 -6.95 -15.43
C GLY A 161 -13.12 -5.46 -15.71
N TRP A 162 -11.91 -5.07 -16.06
CA TRP A 162 -11.55 -3.71 -16.43
C TRP A 162 -10.56 -3.72 -17.59
N VAL A 163 -10.54 -2.62 -18.35
CA VAL A 163 -9.65 -2.48 -19.51
C VAL A 163 -8.24 -2.18 -19.02
N LEU A 164 -7.28 -3.04 -19.38
CA LEU A 164 -5.88 -2.88 -19.00
C LEU A 164 -5.26 -1.63 -19.63
N ASN A 165 -4.52 -0.87 -18.83
CA ASN A 165 -3.72 0.27 -19.27
C ASN A 165 -2.23 -0.09 -19.49
N GLN A 166 -1.85 -1.31 -19.17
CA GLN A 166 -0.53 -1.90 -19.40
C GLN A 166 -0.66 -3.41 -19.58
N ASP A 167 0.34 -4.02 -20.19
CA ASP A 167 0.38 -5.47 -20.37
C ASP A 167 0.47 -6.18 -19.01
N MET A 168 -0.26 -7.29 -18.85
CA MET A 168 -0.32 -8.10 -17.64
C MET A 168 0.09 -9.54 -17.93
N GLY A 169 0.80 -10.17 -16.97
CA GLY A 169 1.25 -11.55 -17.11
C GLY A 169 2.70 -11.69 -17.58
N GLY A 170 3.00 -12.86 -18.12
CA GLY A 170 4.31 -13.21 -18.69
C GLY A 170 5.08 -14.25 -17.88
N GLU A 171 6.31 -14.52 -18.30
CA GLU A 171 7.15 -15.62 -17.81
C GLU A 171 7.43 -15.58 -16.30
N ARG A 172 7.41 -14.39 -15.68
CA ARG A 172 7.62 -14.25 -14.22
C ARG A 172 6.62 -15.03 -13.36
N PHE A 173 5.45 -15.35 -13.90
CA PHE A 173 4.41 -16.13 -13.24
C PHE A 173 4.47 -17.62 -13.56
N ALA A 174 5.27 -18.05 -14.55
CA ALA A 174 5.33 -19.42 -15.01
C ALA A 174 5.77 -20.44 -13.94
N GLN A 175 6.58 -19.98 -12.97
CA GLN A 175 7.03 -20.84 -11.86
C GLN A 175 5.94 -21.13 -10.81
N PHE A 176 4.82 -20.42 -10.85
CA PHE A 176 3.70 -20.57 -9.92
C PHE A 176 2.41 -20.83 -10.70
N PRO A 177 1.93 -22.07 -10.81
CA PRO A 177 0.75 -22.41 -11.61
C PRO A 177 -0.51 -21.62 -11.22
N SER A 178 -0.73 -21.34 -9.94
CA SER A 178 -1.85 -20.53 -9.45
C SER A 178 -1.76 -19.08 -9.93
N SER A 179 -0.57 -18.48 -9.87
CA SER A 179 -0.35 -17.12 -10.39
C SER A 179 -0.46 -17.08 -11.92
N GLN A 180 0.05 -18.10 -12.60
CA GLN A 180 -0.07 -18.21 -14.06
C GLN A 180 -1.53 -18.28 -14.50
N ALA A 181 -2.37 -19.03 -13.80
CA ALA A 181 -3.79 -19.16 -14.11
C ALA A 181 -4.56 -17.83 -13.99
N VAL A 182 -4.12 -16.92 -13.09
CA VAL A 182 -4.76 -15.62 -12.88
C VAL A 182 -4.20 -14.56 -13.83
N PHE A 183 -2.88 -14.49 -13.98
CA PHE A 183 -2.20 -13.39 -14.67
C PHE A 183 -1.90 -13.63 -16.14
N ASN A 184 -2.04 -14.86 -16.64
CA ASN A 184 -1.91 -15.20 -18.05
C ASN A 184 -3.25 -15.69 -18.60
N LYS A 185 -3.40 -15.63 -19.94
CA LYS A 185 -4.50 -16.27 -20.66
C LYS A 185 -4.38 -17.80 -20.59
N LEU A 186 -5.45 -18.51 -20.92
CA LEU A 186 -5.48 -19.97 -20.91
C LEU A 186 -4.44 -20.61 -21.84
N ASP A 187 -4.04 -19.93 -22.91
CA ASP A 187 -2.98 -20.36 -23.82
C ASP A 187 -1.56 -20.05 -23.33
N GLY A 188 -1.43 -19.49 -22.12
CA GLY A 188 -0.17 -19.09 -21.50
C GLY A 188 0.36 -17.72 -21.92
N THR A 189 -0.30 -17.04 -22.87
CA THR A 189 0.10 -15.70 -23.31
C THR A 189 -0.32 -14.64 -22.29
N ARG A 190 0.33 -13.48 -22.35
CA ARG A 190 -0.03 -12.32 -21.52
C ARG A 190 -1.29 -11.62 -22.01
N TYR A 191 -1.97 -10.95 -21.12
CA TYR A 191 -2.97 -9.95 -21.50
C TYR A 191 -2.28 -8.68 -22.00
N LEU A 192 -2.83 -8.07 -23.06
CA LEU A 192 -2.28 -6.84 -23.65
C LEU A 192 -3.07 -5.61 -23.20
N THR A 193 -2.43 -4.47 -23.27
CA THR A 193 -3.06 -3.15 -23.10
C THR A 193 -4.31 -3.03 -23.97
N GLY A 194 -5.41 -2.59 -23.39
CA GLY A 194 -6.71 -2.48 -24.05
C GLY A 194 -7.60 -3.73 -23.96
N GLU A 195 -7.09 -4.86 -23.52
CA GLU A 195 -7.90 -6.05 -23.24
C GLU A 195 -8.62 -5.95 -21.88
N VAL A 196 -9.74 -6.65 -21.75
CA VAL A 196 -10.46 -6.76 -20.48
C VAL A 196 -9.86 -7.90 -19.67
N TRP A 197 -9.54 -7.61 -18.40
CA TRP A 197 -9.06 -8.60 -17.43
C TRP A 197 -9.98 -8.65 -16.21
N ALA A 198 -10.51 -9.83 -15.92
CA ALA A 198 -11.37 -10.10 -14.77
C ALA A 198 -10.69 -11.04 -13.77
N GLN A 199 -11.08 -10.92 -12.51
CA GLN A 199 -10.54 -11.70 -11.39
C GLN A 199 -11.71 -12.23 -10.55
N PRO A 200 -12.44 -13.26 -11.03
CA PRO A 200 -13.65 -13.76 -10.36
C PRO A 200 -13.37 -14.25 -8.92
N ASP A 201 -12.27 -14.94 -8.70
CA ASP A 201 -11.91 -15.44 -7.36
C ASP A 201 -11.64 -14.28 -6.37
N LEU A 202 -11.06 -13.18 -6.88
CA LEU A 202 -10.90 -11.96 -6.08
C LEU A 202 -12.25 -11.30 -5.79
N ALA A 203 -13.19 -11.34 -6.74
CA ALA A 203 -14.53 -10.82 -6.52
C ALA A 203 -15.27 -11.62 -5.43
N GLU A 204 -15.14 -12.95 -5.40
CA GLU A 204 -15.69 -13.81 -4.34
C GLU A 204 -15.04 -13.48 -2.98
N THR A 205 -13.72 -13.34 -2.93
CA THR A 205 -13.00 -12.96 -1.71
C THR A 205 -13.46 -11.60 -1.18
N LEU A 206 -13.58 -10.60 -2.06
CA LEU A 206 -14.07 -9.26 -1.69
C LEU A 206 -15.54 -9.31 -1.26
N GLY A 207 -16.36 -10.21 -1.84
CA GLY A 207 -17.73 -10.49 -1.43
C GLY A 207 -17.79 -11.00 0.01
N ALA A 208 -16.99 -12.00 0.34
CA ALA A 208 -16.89 -12.54 1.70
C ALA A 208 -16.46 -11.46 2.72
N ILE A 209 -15.50 -10.61 2.37
CA ILE A 209 -15.10 -9.46 3.21
C ILE A 209 -16.26 -8.48 3.38
N ALA A 210 -17.00 -8.16 2.33
CA ALA A 210 -18.15 -7.26 2.39
C ALA A 210 -19.27 -7.80 3.27
N GLU A 211 -19.61 -9.08 3.15
CA GLU A 211 -20.70 -9.74 3.88
C GLU A 211 -20.33 -10.03 5.33
N GLU A 212 -19.15 -10.62 5.57
CA GLU A 212 -18.75 -11.17 6.87
C GLU A 212 -17.71 -10.29 7.60
N GLY A 213 -17.21 -9.25 6.96
CA GLY A 213 -16.18 -8.39 7.53
C GLY A 213 -14.86 -9.14 7.75
N ARG A 214 -14.30 -8.98 8.94
CA ARG A 214 -13.03 -9.60 9.32
C ARG A 214 -13.05 -11.13 9.20
N SER A 215 -14.15 -11.78 9.56
CA SER A 215 -14.28 -13.23 9.47
C SER A 215 -14.27 -13.76 8.04
N GLY A 216 -14.73 -12.98 7.07
CA GLY A 216 -14.68 -13.33 5.65
C GLY A 216 -13.27 -13.42 5.04
N PHE A 217 -12.24 -12.94 5.76
CA PHE A 217 -10.86 -13.04 5.30
C PHE A 217 -9.96 -13.83 6.25
N TYR A 218 -10.04 -13.55 7.56
CA TYR A 218 -9.18 -14.17 8.58
C TYR A 218 -9.75 -15.47 9.15
N GLY A 219 -10.96 -15.86 8.70
CA GLY A 219 -11.65 -17.11 8.98
C GLY A 219 -12.28 -17.69 7.72
N GLY A 220 -13.02 -18.77 7.86
CA GLY A 220 -13.74 -19.42 6.77
C GLY A 220 -12.84 -19.87 5.62
N TRP A 221 -13.44 -20.01 4.45
CA TRP A 221 -12.79 -20.60 3.27
C TRP A 221 -11.60 -19.80 2.75
N VAL A 222 -11.57 -18.46 2.90
CA VAL A 222 -10.42 -17.63 2.47
C VAL A 222 -9.21 -17.95 3.31
N ALA A 223 -9.36 -18.00 4.63
CA ALA A 223 -8.28 -18.38 5.54
C ALA A 223 -7.80 -19.81 5.26
N ASP A 224 -8.73 -20.75 4.98
CA ASP A 224 -8.39 -22.12 4.63
C ASP A 224 -7.51 -22.17 3.38
N ARG A 225 -7.85 -21.43 2.32
CA ARG A 225 -7.06 -21.36 1.08
C ARG A 225 -5.66 -20.74 1.28
N ILE A 226 -5.56 -19.72 2.13
CA ILE A 226 -4.27 -19.14 2.48
C ILE A 226 -3.40 -20.19 3.17
N VAL A 227 -3.93 -20.88 4.19
CA VAL A 227 -3.16 -21.87 4.96
C VAL A 227 -2.80 -23.08 4.11
N GLU A 228 -3.74 -23.62 3.31
CA GLU A 228 -3.45 -24.69 2.34
C GLU A 228 -2.30 -24.34 1.41
N THR A 229 -2.27 -23.10 0.89
CA THR A 229 -1.18 -22.61 0.03
C THR A 229 0.14 -22.51 0.78
N MET A 230 0.12 -22.02 2.02
CA MET A 230 1.31 -21.96 2.87
C MET A 230 1.87 -23.37 3.13
N GLU A 231 1.04 -24.33 3.49
CA GLU A 231 1.45 -25.72 3.74
C GLU A 231 2.02 -26.39 2.48
N ALA A 232 1.38 -26.17 1.33
CA ALA A 232 1.83 -26.77 0.07
C ALA A 232 3.16 -26.21 -0.45
N HIS A 233 3.53 -24.98 -0.07
CA HIS A 233 4.70 -24.28 -0.60
C HIS A 233 5.73 -23.85 0.45
N GLY A 234 5.68 -24.43 1.66
CA GLY A 234 6.67 -24.18 2.72
C GLY A 234 6.57 -22.81 3.39
N GLY A 235 5.39 -22.18 3.35
CA GLY A 235 5.10 -20.96 4.08
C GLY A 235 4.81 -21.22 5.55
N LEU A 236 4.73 -20.16 6.35
CA LEU A 236 4.64 -20.25 7.81
C LEU A 236 3.30 -19.76 8.38
N ILE A 237 2.49 -19.05 7.60
CA ILE A 237 1.20 -18.50 8.07
C ILE A 237 0.24 -19.65 8.41
N SER A 238 -0.34 -19.59 9.60
CA SER A 238 -1.31 -20.56 10.13
C SER A 238 -2.68 -19.90 10.37
N HIS A 239 -3.70 -20.70 10.61
CA HIS A 239 -5.02 -20.23 11.06
C HIS A 239 -4.95 -19.43 12.36
N GLU A 240 -4.03 -19.77 13.26
CA GLU A 240 -3.82 -19.03 14.51
C GLU A 240 -3.28 -17.63 14.23
N ASP A 241 -2.30 -17.50 13.33
CA ASP A 241 -1.75 -16.22 12.91
C ASP A 241 -2.82 -15.32 12.29
N LEU A 242 -3.64 -15.88 11.39
CA LEU A 242 -4.73 -15.14 10.75
C LEU A 242 -5.76 -14.65 11.76
N ARG A 243 -6.25 -15.53 12.64
CA ARG A 243 -7.24 -15.17 13.67
C ARG A 243 -6.68 -14.18 14.70
N GLY A 244 -5.40 -14.34 15.04
CA GLY A 244 -4.71 -13.52 16.03
C GLY A 244 -4.19 -12.19 15.52
N TYR A 245 -4.33 -11.87 14.23
CA TYR A 245 -3.85 -10.60 13.69
C TYR A 245 -4.57 -9.43 14.35
N GLU A 246 -3.83 -8.42 14.82
CA GLU A 246 -4.38 -7.22 15.45
C GLU A 246 -3.82 -5.95 14.80
N VAL A 247 -4.73 -5.02 14.53
CA VAL A 247 -4.42 -3.64 14.12
C VAL A 247 -3.90 -2.88 15.34
N LYS A 248 -2.94 -1.98 15.13
CA LYS A 248 -2.41 -1.14 16.22
C LYS A 248 -2.76 0.31 15.99
N GLU A 249 -3.44 0.91 16.95
CA GLU A 249 -3.58 2.36 17.01
C GLU A 249 -2.32 2.97 17.62
N ARG A 250 -1.83 4.03 16.99
CA ARG A 250 -0.62 4.72 17.40
C ARG A 250 -0.86 6.21 17.54
N VAL A 251 -0.10 6.86 18.41
CA VAL A 251 -0.10 8.32 18.49
C VAL A 251 0.64 8.86 17.26
N PRO A 252 0.02 9.68 16.41
CA PRO A 252 0.66 10.27 15.25
C PRO A 252 1.90 11.07 15.61
N LEU A 253 2.92 11.01 14.74
CA LEU A 253 4.08 11.88 14.85
C LEU A 253 3.69 13.29 14.38
N GLN A 254 4.02 14.29 15.18
CA GLN A 254 3.74 15.69 14.86
C GLN A 254 5.05 16.46 14.67
N GLY A 255 5.04 17.41 13.76
CA GLY A 255 6.12 18.35 13.49
C GLY A 255 5.57 19.63 12.87
N SER A 256 6.45 20.56 12.57
CA SER A 256 6.10 21.78 11.84
C SER A 256 7.14 22.10 10.77
N TYR A 257 6.74 22.82 9.75
CA TYR A 257 7.61 23.35 8.74
C TYR A 257 7.04 24.65 8.17
N ARG A 258 7.75 25.76 8.33
CA ARG A 258 7.37 27.09 7.80
C ARG A 258 5.94 27.49 8.16
N GLY A 259 5.50 27.18 9.38
CA GLY A 259 4.17 27.55 9.87
C GLY A 259 3.06 26.54 9.50
N TYR A 260 3.39 25.44 8.81
CA TYR A 260 2.47 24.35 8.56
C TYR A 260 2.68 23.23 9.57
N ASP A 261 1.58 22.69 10.09
CA ASP A 261 1.60 21.48 10.90
C ASP A 261 1.79 20.25 10.01
N ILE A 262 2.64 19.35 10.46
CA ILE A 262 2.90 18.07 9.80
C ILE A 262 2.42 16.96 10.74
N VAL A 263 1.54 16.11 10.23
CA VAL A 263 1.10 14.89 10.91
C VAL A 263 1.51 13.70 10.07
N SER A 264 2.20 12.75 10.67
CA SER A 264 2.73 11.60 9.94
C SER A 264 2.68 10.33 10.78
N MET A 265 2.92 9.19 10.10
CA MET A 265 3.02 7.90 10.76
C MET A 265 4.25 7.82 11.67
N PRO A 266 4.10 7.39 12.92
CA PRO A 266 5.23 7.14 13.83
C PRO A 266 5.93 5.82 13.49
N PRO A 267 7.03 5.44 14.18
CA PRO A 267 7.55 4.08 14.11
C PRO A 267 6.45 3.03 14.40
N VAL A 268 6.44 1.95 13.67
CA VAL A 268 7.50 1.29 12.88
C VAL A 268 7.81 1.94 11.50
N SER A 269 6.97 2.87 11.00
CA SER A 269 7.33 3.64 9.81
C SER A 269 8.43 4.65 10.13
N SER A 270 9.54 4.58 9.41
CA SER A 270 10.60 5.58 9.52
C SER A 270 10.31 6.86 8.71
N GLY A 271 9.26 6.85 7.87
CA GLY A 271 8.96 7.91 6.91
C GLY A 271 8.72 9.26 7.59
N GLY A 272 7.89 9.30 8.62
CA GLY A 272 7.57 10.53 9.34
C GLY A 272 8.77 11.18 10.01
N ILE A 273 9.58 10.39 10.73
CA ILE A 273 10.80 10.88 11.39
C ILE A 273 11.80 11.41 10.36
N THR A 274 12.02 10.65 9.27
CA THR A 274 12.95 11.05 8.22
C THR A 274 12.50 12.32 7.51
N LEU A 275 11.19 12.44 7.22
CA LEU A 275 10.61 13.63 6.60
C LEU A 275 10.75 14.86 7.49
N ILE A 276 10.27 14.79 8.73
CA ILE A 276 10.31 15.91 9.67
C ILE A 276 11.76 16.30 9.96
N GLY A 277 12.66 15.33 10.14
CA GLY A 277 14.09 15.60 10.33
C GLY A 277 14.72 16.35 9.16
N ALA A 278 14.44 15.93 7.92
CA ALA A 278 14.91 16.64 6.73
C ALA A 278 14.32 18.05 6.63
N LEU A 279 13.03 18.22 6.89
CA LEU A 279 12.36 19.52 6.84
C LEU A 279 12.90 20.48 7.91
N ASN A 280 13.16 20.02 9.14
CA ASN A 280 13.77 20.82 10.20
C ASN A 280 15.18 21.35 9.83
N ILE A 281 15.93 20.56 9.05
CA ILE A 281 17.23 21.03 8.52
C ILE A 281 16.99 22.09 7.45
N LEU A 282 16.08 21.81 6.50
CA LEU A 282 15.80 22.67 5.35
C LEU A 282 15.13 24.01 5.73
N GLU A 283 14.41 24.07 6.85
CA GLU A 283 13.76 25.27 7.36
C GLU A 283 14.72 26.42 7.59
N ARG A 284 15.99 26.13 7.84
CA ARG A 284 17.06 27.10 8.09
C ARG A 284 17.57 27.79 6.82
N TYR A 285 17.13 27.38 5.63
CA TYR A 285 17.60 27.87 4.35
C TYR A 285 16.45 28.55 3.59
N ASP A 286 16.73 29.63 2.89
CA ASP A 286 15.76 30.30 2.01
C ASP A 286 15.62 29.53 0.68
N LEU A 287 14.90 28.42 0.71
CA LEU A 287 14.65 27.63 -0.50
C LEU A 287 13.74 28.35 -1.50
N ALA A 288 12.91 29.33 -1.03
CA ALA A 288 12.04 30.10 -1.93
C ALA A 288 12.83 31.05 -2.82
N GLY A 289 13.96 31.55 -2.33
CA GLY A 289 14.90 32.37 -3.11
C GLY A 289 15.84 31.57 -4.01
N MET A 290 15.78 30.24 -3.95
CA MET A 290 16.61 29.36 -4.77
C MET A 290 15.79 28.82 -5.95
N GLU A 291 16.43 28.73 -7.12
CA GLU A 291 15.78 28.19 -8.31
C GLU A 291 15.57 26.66 -8.18
N GLN A 292 14.36 26.22 -8.45
CA GLN A 292 13.99 24.80 -8.35
C GLN A 292 14.80 23.96 -9.35
N GLY A 293 15.34 22.84 -8.88
CA GLY A 293 16.09 21.88 -9.71
C GLY A 293 17.55 22.27 -9.95
N GLN A 294 18.03 23.43 -9.46
CA GLN A 294 19.44 23.77 -9.55
C GLN A 294 20.34 22.96 -8.60
N GLY A 295 21.62 22.86 -8.94
CA GLY A 295 22.58 22.07 -8.19
C GLY A 295 22.67 22.44 -6.71
N ALA A 296 22.58 23.73 -6.36
CA ALA A 296 22.59 24.17 -4.96
C ALA A 296 21.37 23.69 -4.18
N THR A 297 20.16 23.80 -4.75
CA THR A 297 18.91 23.31 -4.13
C THR A 297 18.93 21.80 -3.95
N LEU A 298 19.31 21.07 -5.00
CA LEU A 298 19.42 19.61 -4.97
C LEU A 298 20.47 19.15 -3.95
N HIS A 299 21.60 19.87 -3.84
CA HIS A 299 22.63 19.57 -2.86
C HIS A 299 22.13 19.73 -1.42
N LEU A 300 21.43 20.81 -1.10
CA LEU A 300 20.84 21.01 0.22
C LEU A 300 19.82 19.93 0.57
N MET A 301 18.94 19.58 -0.37
CA MET A 301 17.97 18.50 -0.17
C MET A 301 18.67 17.16 0.07
N ALA A 302 19.66 16.82 -0.73
CA ALA A 302 20.42 15.58 -0.58
C ALA A 302 21.17 15.51 0.76
N GLU A 303 21.77 16.63 1.21
CA GLU A 303 22.46 16.70 2.49
C GLU A 303 21.50 16.62 3.69
N ALA A 304 20.32 17.23 3.62
CA ALA A 304 19.30 17.10 4.64
C ALA A 304 18.80 15.66 4.74
N MET A 305 18.47 15.03 3.61
CA MET A 305 18.06 13.63 3.55
C MET A 305 19.17 12.70 4.05
N ARG A 306 20.44 12.92 3.67
CA ARG A 306 21.57 12.10 4.11
C ARG A 306 21.68 12.06 5.64
N ARG A 307 21.49 13.19 6.31
CA ARG A 307 21.51 13.27 7.78
C ARG A 307 20.32 12.56 8.41
N SER A 308 19.13 12.83 7.92
CA SER A 308 17.91 12.18 8.42
C SER A 308 17.94 10.66 8.22
N PHE A 309 18.50 10.18 7.10
CA PHE A 309 18.70 8.74 6.89
C PHE A 309 19.81 8.14 7.76
N ALA A 310 20.85 8.91 8.11
CA ALA A 310 21.86 8.46 9.06
C ALA A 310 21.25 8.25 10.44
N ASP A 311 20.46 9.20 10.93
CA ASP A 311 19.74 9.08 12.20
C ASP A 311 18.75 7.92 12.17
N ARG A 312 17.99 7.80 11.08
CA ARG A 312 17.07 6.66 10.86
C ARG A 312 17.80 5.32 10.98
N ASN A 313 18.96 5.18 10.34
CA ASN A 313 19.72 3.94 10.38
C ASN A 313 20.34 3.65 11.76
N TRP A 314 20.61 4.68 12.53
CA TRP A 314 21.17 4.52 13.87
C TRP A 314 20.12 4.18 14.93
N TYR A 315 18.93 4.81 14.85
CA TYR A 315 17.92 4.71 15.89
C TYR A 315 16.77 3.75 15.57
N LEU A 316 16.55 3.39 14.29
CA LEU A 316 15.39 2.62 13.83
C LEU A 316 15.78 1.35 13.04
N ALA A 317 17.06 1.01 12.96
CA ALA A 317 17.53 -0.20 12.26
C ALA A 317 17.58 -1.41 13.19
#